data_4fa27c5b381fb7113d371d4a908d14f7
#
_entry.id   4fa27c5b381fb7113d371d4a908d14f7
#
_cell.length_a   1.000
_cell.length_b   1.000
_cell.length_c   1.000
_cell.angle_alpha   90.00
_cell.angle_beta   90.00
_cell.angle_gamma   90.00
#
_symmetry.space_group_name_H-M   'P 1'
#
loop_
_entity.id
_entity.type
_entity.pdbx_description
1 polymer ?
#
loop_
_entity_poly.entity_id
_entity_poly.type
_entity_poly.pdbx_seq_one_letter_code
_entity_poly.pdbx_strand_id
1 'polypeptide(L)'
;MTLLKIIIDNRNYANWTIYNATTLEPISVDIECNPIQHKLFTGDVFTLNKSNDKSNINIIHSSVRNMDNIPAVLILNGNKTFGRSSGPKGKLLYKCIPDDVRLPTFLVPYEHKHVGFSKVFPNLYITIRFSDWSEKHVRAVISQTIGPVDVLDNFYEYQLYCKSLNSSIQKFTKDTNKAIGFQAGKSAAHDTFIETIVSNKQIESRTNHNIFSIDPANSNDFDDAFSIKVLDDNTLLLSIYIANVTILMDALNLWSSFSERISTIYLPDKKRPMLPTILSDCLCSLQSKSSRCAFVLDLMIERTSGEIVSTKYSNCIIRVNKNYVYEEPDLLASGDYLLLLDTVKKLSKKYRYISNVKNSHEVVCYLMILMNYFSAKELLKSKVGIFRSTISKKKESDKESLPNSLPEDVSKFIKIWNSTYGQYIDISLFNDKDPSFYKHELLDMDAYIHITSPIRRLVDLLNMIKLQQVLDLETLSESASEFYMKWIQKIDYINVTMRAIRRVQNDCTLLDTSANNLSVLNCIYDGYCFDKLARSDGLFQYIVYLPELKMTSKITVRENMENYESRQYKLFMFNNEEKFKRKIRLQIVSTI
;
A
#
# COMPACT_ATOMS: atom_id res chain seq x y z
N MET A 1 -15.85 -35.09 -14.87
CA MET A 1 -16.40 -34.66 -13.55
C MET A 1 -16.39 -33.16 -13.52
N THR A 2 -17.52 -32.54 -13.15
CA THR A 2 -17.62 -31.10 -13.08
C THR A 2 -16.95 -30.60 -11.77
N LEU A 3 -16.03 -29.65 -11.88
CA LEU A 3 -15.43 -29.00 -10.73
C LEU A 3 -16.40 -27.96 -10.17
N LEU A 4 -16.72 -28.08 -8.90
CA LEU A 4 -17.64 -27.22 -8.16
C LEU A 4 -16.88 -26.35 -7.16
N LYS A 5 -17.36 -25.13 -6.93
CA LYS A 5 -16.83 -24.21 -5.92
C LYS A 5 -17.97 -23.73 -5.03
N ILE A 6 -17.78 -23.77 -3.71
CA ILE A 6 -18.78 -23.29 -2.76
C ILE A 6 -18.40 -21.91 -2.22
N ILE A 7 -19.38 -21.03 -2.11
CA ILE A 7 -19.27 -19.76 -1.40
C ILE A 7 -20.30 -19.76 -0.28
N ILE A 8 -19.84 -19.53 0.96
CA ILE A 8 -20.64 -19.49 2.17
C ILE A 8 -20.72 -18.04 2.63
N ASP A 9 -21.91 -17.54 2.96
CA ASP A 9 -22.15 -16.13 3.23
C ASP A 9 -21.82 -15.72 4.67
N ASN A 10 -22.00 -16.62 5.61
CA ASN A 10 -21.88 -16.31 7.04
C ASN A 10 -21.35 -17.49 7.87
N ARG A 11 -20.90 -17.17 9.08
CA ARG A 11 -20.29 -18.12 10.04
C ARG A 11 -21.25 -19.24 10.48
N ASN A 12 -22.53 -18.98 10.44
CA ASN A 12 -23.55 -19.95 10.86
C ASN A 12 -23.90 -20.95 9.75
N TYR A 13 -23.32 -20.77 8.55
CA TYR A 13 -23.58 -21.63 7.40
C TYR A 13 -25.07 -21.69 7.02
N ALA A 14 -25.79 -20.59 7.27
CA ALA A 14 -27.22 -20.50 6.96
C ALA A 14 -27.49 -20.44 5.45
N ASN A 15 -26.62 -19.75 4.71
CA ASN A 15 -26.74 -19.55 3.28
C ASN A 15 -25.42 -19.85 2.57
N TRP A 16 -25.48 -20.52 1.43
CA TRP A 16 -24.35 -20.79 0.55
C TRP A 16 -24.82 -20.93 -0.90
N THR A 17 -23.89 -20.75 -1.80
CA THR A 17 -24.12 -20.92 -3.25
C THR A 17 -23.01 -21.77 -3.84
N ILE A 18 -23.37 -22.69 -4.75
CA ILE A 18 -22.44 -23.53 -5.47
C ILE A 18 -22.29 -22.98 -6.89
N TYR A 19 -21.06 -22.86 -7.33
CA TYR A 19 -20.68 -22.36 -8.65
C TYR A 19 -19.95 -23.46 -9.43
N ASN A 20 -20.02 -23.39 -10.76
CA ASN A 20 -19.04 -24.07 -11.60
C ASN A 20 -17.67 -23.41 -11.36
N ALA A 21 -16.65 -24.19 -10.99
CA ALA A 21 -15.33 -23.64 -10.66
C ALA A 21 -14.61 -23.02 -11.87
N THR A 22 -15.00 -23.38 -13.10
CA THR A 22 -14.39 -22.91 -14.35
C THR A 22 -15.11 -21.68 -14.90
N THR A 23 -16.45 -21.71 -15.01
CA THR A 23 -17.24 -20.62 -15.59
C THR A 23 -17.64 -19.55 -14.56
N LEU A 24 -17.56 -19.88 -13.27
CA LEU A 24 -18.04 -19.05 -12.15
C LEU A 24 -19.53 -18.70 -12.22
N GLU A 25 -20.32 -19.49 -12.94
CA GLU A 25 -21.76 -19.37 -12.98
C GLU A 25 -22.40 -20.14 -11.82
N PRO A 26 -23.41 -19.60 -11.16
CA PRO A 26 -24.13 -20.32 -10.12
C PRO A 26 -24.85 -21.53 -10.72
N ILE A 27 -24.72 -22.66 -10.06
CA ILE A 27 -25.39 -23.89 -10.48
C ILE A 27 -26.65 -24.05 -9.65
N SER A 28 -27.81 -23.95 -10.30
CA SER A 28 -29.10 -24.31 -9.74
C SER A 28 -29.26 -25.84 -9.82
N VAL A 29 -28.64 -26.58 -8.94
CA VAL A 29 -28.82 -28.02 -8.87
C VAL A 29 -29.48 -28.34 -7.52
N ASP A 30 -30.48 -29.21 -7.55
CA ASP A 30 -30.95 -29.99 -6.39
C ASP A 30 -29.83 -30.90 -5.86
N ILE A 31 -28.73 -30.25 -5.44
CA ILE A 31 -27.65 -30.91 -4.75
C ILE A 31 -27.92 -30.64 -3.26
N GLU A 32 -28.42 -31.65 -2.56
CA GLU A 32 -28.40 -31.67 -1.10
C GLU A 32 -26.94 -31.71 -0.62
N CYS A 33 -26.22 -30.58 -0.74
CA CYS A 33 -24.87 -30.43 -0.27
C CYS A 33 -24.87 -29.51 0.94
N ASN A 34 -25.00 -30.09 2.12
CA ASN A 34 -24.86 -29.33 3.36
C ASN A 34 -23.36 -29.14 3.69
N PRO A 35 -22.82 -27.90 3.69
CA PRO A 35 -21.39 -27.69 3.88
C PRO A 35 -20.88 -28.07 5.27
N ILE A 36 -21.71 -28.08 6.30
CA ILE A 36 -21.32 -28.56 7.64
C ILE A 36 -21.15 -30.08 7.64
N GLN A 37 -22.10 -30.81 7.06
CA GLN A 37 -22.04 -32.28 7.00
C GLN A 37 -20.84 -32.75 6.18
N HIS A 38 -20.57 -32.08 5.06
CA HIS A 38 -19.45 -32.38 4.17
C HIS A 38 -18.15 -31.65 4.54
N LYS A 39 -18.16 -30.88 5.64
CA LYS A 39 -16.96 -30.20 6.18
C LYS A 39 -16.28 -29.27 5.18
N LEU A 40 -17.07 -28.51 4.41
CA LEU A 40 -16.60 -27.59 3.40
C LEU A 40 -16.40 -26.20 3.98
N PHE A 41 -15.33 -25.54 3.58
CA PHE A 41 -15.09 -24.12 3.80
C PHE A 41 -15.50 -23.28 2.59
N THR A 42 -15.76 -22.01 2.81
CA THR A 42 -15.96 -21.06 1.70
C THR A 42 -14.74 -21.02 0.79
N GLY A 43 -14.97 -21.13 -0.52
CA GLY A 43 -13.92 -21.17 -1.53
C GLY A 43 -13.34 -22.56 -1.81
N ASP A 44 -13.80 -23.61 -1.14
CA ASP A 44 -13.40 -24.98 -1.44
C ASP A 44 -13.85 -25.37 -2.85
N VAL A 45 -12.93 -26.01 -3.59
CA VAL A 45 -13.18 -26.60 -4.89
C VAL A 45 -13.24 -28.12 -4.73
N PHE A 46 -14.31 -28.75 -5.23
CA PHE A 46 -14.59 -30.16 -5.00
C PHE A 46 -15.30 -30.81 -6.18
N THR A 47 -15.32 -32.14 -6.19
CA THR A 47 -16.12 -32.96 -7.11
C THR A 47 -17.17 -33.75 -6.35
N LEU A 48 -18.32 -33.95 -6.97
CA LEU A 48 -19.43 -34.77 -6.48
C LEU A 48 -19.47 -36.10 -7.23
N ASN A 49 -19.33 -37.20 -6.51
CA ASN A 49 -19.57 -38.54 -6.99
C ASN A 49 -20.91 -39.05 -6.49
N LYS A 50 -21.89 -39.20 -7.35
CA LYS A 50 -23.16 -39.87 -7.03
C LYS A 50 -22.95 -41.39 -7.15
N SER A 51 -22.81 -42.10 -6.06
CA SER A 51 -22.89 -43.55 -6.03
C SER A 51 -23.93 -43.95 -4.97
N ASN A 52 -24.95 -44.69 -5.42
CA ASN A 52 -25.99 -45.37 -4.63
C ASN A 52 -26.26 -44.72 -3.26
N ASP A 53 -27.16 -43.74 -3.21
CA ASP A 53 -27.71 -43.05 -2.02
C ASP A 53 -26.76 -42.28 -1.11
N LYS A 54 -25.48 -42.13 -1.44
CA LYS A 54 -24.57 -41.24 -0.74
C LYS A 54 -23.78 -40.37 -1.69
N SER A 55 -23.95 -39.06 -1.58
CA SER A 55 -23.08 -38.10 -2.26
C SER A 55 -21.71 -38.09 -1.59
N ASN A 56 -20.72 -38.64 -2.27
CA ASN A 56 -19.33 -38.57 -1.78
C ASN A 56 -18.64 -37.36 -2.38
N ILE A 57 -18.21 -36.43 -1.53
CA ILE A 57 -17.50 -35.20 -1.91
C ILE A 57 -16.00 -35.42 -1.79
N ASN A 58 -15.30 -35.16 -2.87
CA ASN A 58 -13.84 -35.12 -2.88
C ASN A 58 -13.35 -33.67 -3.03
N ILE A 59 -12.67 -33.14 -1.99
CA ILE A 59 -12.12 -31.77 -1.99
C ILE A 59 -10.80 -31.79 -2.77
N ILE A 60 -10.78 -31.06 -3.88
CA ILE A 60 -9.60 -30.93 -4.77
C ILE A 60 -8.69 -29.83 -4.30
N HIS A 61 -9.25 -28.70 -3.88
CA HIS A 61 -8.49 -27.55 -3.38
C HIS A 61 -9.24 -26.84 -2.25
N SER A 62 -8.50 -26.43 -1.22
CA SER A 62 -9.02 -25.65 -0.11
C SER A 62 -8.02 -24.59 0.31
N SER A 63 -8.32 -23.33 0.05
CA SER A 63 -7.48 -22.21 0.47
C SER A 63 -7.37 -22.14 1.99
N VAL A 64 -8.45 -22.42 2.71
CA VAL A 64 -8.49 -22.36 4.19
C VAL A 64 -7.60 -23.44 4.83
N ARG A 65 -7.62 -24.66 4.27
CA ARG A 65 -6.78 -25.76 4.80
C ARG A 65 -5.30 -25.57 4.54
N ASN A 66 -4.97 -24.84 3.46
CA ASN A 66 -3.59 -24.56 3.05
C ASN A 66 -3.02 -23.27 3.63
N MET A 67 -3.84 -22.47 4.32
CA MET A 67 -3.42 -21.19 4.88
C MET A 67 -2.73 -21.38 6.23
N ASP A 68 -1.47 -20.94 6.35
CA ASP A 68 -0.68 -21.05 7.58
C ASP A 68 -1.06 -20.02 8.66
N ASN A 69 -1.63 -18.88 8.25
CA ASN A 69 -1.90 -17.74 9.13
C ASN A 69 -3.31 -17.18 8.91
N ILE A 70 -4.34 -17.89 9.37
CA ILE A 70 -5.71 -17.38 9.37
C ILE A 70 -5.84 -16.42 10.57
N PRO A 71 -6.12 -15.13 10.36
CA PRO A 71 -6.27 -14.18 11.46
C PRO A 71 -7.54 -14.47 12.26
N ALA A 72 -7.40 -14.49 13.58
CA ALA A 72 -8.49 -14.85 14.49
C ALA A 72 -8.32 -14.22 15.87
N VAL A 73 -9.41 -14.22 16.65
CA VAL A 73 -9.40 -13.81 18.05
C VAL A 73 -9.63 -15.02 18.95
N LEU A 74 -8.69 -15.26 19.85
CA LEU A 74 -8.81 -16.27 20.89
C LEU A 74 -9.63 -15.69 22.06
N ILE A 75 -10.74 -16.34 22.39
CA ILE A 75 -11.66 -15.90 23.43
C ILE A 75 -11.26 -16.52 24.76
N LEU A 76 -10.71 -15.70 25.63
CA LEU A 76 -10.26 -16.07 26.97
C LEU A 76 -11.14 -15.46 28.06
N ASN A 77 -11.82 -14.38 27.77
CA ASN A 77 -12.71 -13.70 28.70
C ASN A 77 -13.82 -14.67 29.18
N GLY A 78 -14.06 -14.68 30.49
CA GLY A 78 -15.01 -15.60 31.12
C GLY A 78 -14.51 -17.04 31.29
N ASN A 79 -13.28 -17.38 30.95
CA ASN A 79 -12.64 -18.69 31.17
C ASN A 79 -13.44 -19.91 30.64
N LYS A 80 -14.28 -19.72 29.61
CA LYS A 80 -15.10 -20.78 29.03
C LYS A 80 -14.25 -21.70 28.16
N THR A 81 -14.20 -22.99 28.52
CA THR A 81 -13.47 -24.03 27.80
C THR A 81 -14.42 -25.05 27.17
N PHE A 82 -13.92 -25.77 26.16
CA PHE A 82 -14.68 -26.72 25.33
C PHE A 82 -14.03 -28.11 25.32
N GLY A 83 -13.54 -28.56 26.48
CA GLY A 83 -12.86 -29.84 26.62
C GLY A 83 -11.34 -29.71 26.53
N ARG A 84 -10.67 -30.84 26.24
CA ARG A 84 -9.21 -30.93 26.12
C ARG A 84 -8.82 -31.48 24.76
N SER A 85 -7.63 -31.10 24.29
CA SER A 85 -7.03 -31.71 23.10
C SER A 85 -6.64 -33.16 23.35
N SER A 86 -6.54 -33.96 22.31
CA SER A 86 -6.13 -35.36 22.38
C SER A 86 -4.68 -35.48 22.89
N GLY A 87 -4.38 -36.52 23.68
CA GLY A 87 -3.06 -36.86 24.19
C GLY A 87 -2.90 -36.79 25.70
N PRO A 88 -1.82 -37.37 26.27
CA PRO A 88 -1.63 -37.55 27.72
C PRO A 88 -1.54 -36.25 28.53
N LYS A 89 -1.16 -35.13 27.89
CA LYS A 89 -1.11 -33.78 28.46
C LYS A 89 -2.01 -32.82 27.69
N GLY A 90 -3.24 -33.26 27.40
CA GLY A 90 -4.17 -32.48 26.59
C GLY A 90 -4.43 -31.08 27.15
N LYS A 91 -4.17 -30.05 26.35
CA LYS A 91 -4.43 -28.64 26.69
C LYS A 91 -5.93 -28.33 26.60
N LEU A 92 -6.37 -27.36 27.40
CA LEU A 92 -7.75 -26.86 27.33
C LEU A 92 -8.03 -26.25 25.95
N LEU A 93 -9.22 -26.55 25.43
CA LEU A 93 -9.69 -26.01 24.17
C LEU A 93 -10.49 -24.74 24.40
N TYR A 94 -10.12 -23.67 23.72
CA TYR A 94 -10.79 -22.38 23.75
C TYR A 94 -11.41 -22.03 22.39
N LYS A 95 -12.45 -21.23 22.44
CA LYS A 95 -13.13 -20.70 21.25
C LYS A 95 -12.23 -19.70 20.55
N CYS A 96 -12.11 -19.86 19.24
CA CYS A 96 -11.36 -18.98 18.36
C CYS A 96 -12.26 -18.50 17.23
N ILE A 97 -12.34 -17.18 17.03
CA ILE A 97 -13.23 -16.55 16.06
C ILE A 97 -12.38 -15.94 14.92
N PRO A 98 -12.42 -16.51 13.70
CA PRO A 98 -11.73 -15.94 12.55
C PRO A 98 -12.25 -14.54 12.18
N ASP A 99 -11.39 -13.69 11.60
CA ASP A 99 -11.79 -12.38 11.07
C ASP A 99 -12.73 -12.49 9.87
N ASP A 100 -12.54 -13.50 9.02
CA ASP A 100 -13.46 -13.81 7.94
C ASP A 100 -14.77 -14.38 8.50
N VAL A 101 -15.84 -13.62 8.37
CA VAL A 101 -17.18 -13.98 8.87
C VAL A 101 -17.80 -15.19 8.16
N ARG A 102 -17.20 -15.63 7.04
CA ARG A 102 -17.63 -16.81 6.29
C ARG A 102 -17.04 -18.11 6.84
N LEU A 103 -16.06 -18.00 7.73
CA LEU A 103 -15.46 -19.16 8.39
C LEU A 103 -16.17 -19.49 9.70
N PRO A 104 -16.32 -20.78 10.05
CA PRO A 104 -16.90 -21.18 11.32
C PRO A 104 -15.99 -20.83 12.49
N THR A 105 -16.49 -21.01 13.69
CA THR A 105 -15.68 -20.91 14.91
C THR A 105 -14.79 -22.14 15.04
N PHE A 106 -13.52 -21.92 15.39
CA PHE A 106 -12.54 -22.99 15.64
C PHE A 106 -12.37 -23.24 17.13
N LEU A 107 -11.95 -24.44 17.48
CA LEU A 107 -11.43 -24.78 18.81
C LEU A 107 -9.91 -24.92 18.73
N VAL A 108 -9.23 -24.25 19.66
CA VAL A 108 -7.77 -24.15 19.66
C VAL A 108 -7.23 -24.54 21.03
N PRO A 109 -6.22 -25.42 21.11
CA PRO A 109 -5.56 -25.75 22.38
C PRO A 109 -4.70 -24.58 22.82
N TYR A 110 -4.94 -24.10 24.04
CA TYR A 110 -4.17 -23.01 24.62
C TYR A 110 -3.89 -23.26 26.10
N GLU A 111 -2.75 -22.77 26.55
CA GLU A 111 -2.34 -22.84 27.94
C GLU A 111 -1.93 -21.43 28.40
N HIS A 112 -2.57 -20.96 29.46
CA HIS A 112 -2.23 -19.67 30.01
C HIS A 112 -0.80 -19.68 30.56
N LYS A 113 0.02 -18.78 30.10
CA LYS A 113 1.27 -18.45 30.80
C LYS A 113 0.87 -17.52 31.95
N HIS A 114 0.91 -18.05 33.17
CA HIS A 114 0.64 -17.25 34.37
C HIS A 114 1.65 -16.12 34.49
N VAL A 115 1.21 -14.90 34.32
CA VAL A 115 1.96 -13.69 34.62
C VAL A 115 1.15 -12.92 35.66
N GLY A 116 1.47 -13.09 36.94
CA GLY A 116 0.84 -12.36 38.04
C GLY A 116 -0.45 -12.98 38.60
N PHE A 117 -1.08 -12.25 39.54
CA PHE A 117 -2.26 -12.69 40.30
C PHE A 117 -3.62 -12.37 39.60
N SER A 118 -3.62 -11.83 38.38
CA SER A 118 -4.86 -11.48 37.70
C SER A 118 -5.64 -12.72 37.26
N LYS A 119 -6.91 -12.82 37.64
CA LYS A 119 -7.86 -13.83 37.18
C LYS A 119 -8.59 -13.45 35.88
N VAL A 120 -8.36 -12.23 35.37
CA VAL A 120 -8.98 -11.72 34.13
C VAL A 120 -7.99 -11.89 33.01
N PHE A 121 -8.35 -12.69 32.01
CA PHE A 121 -7.54 -12.92 30.82
C PHE A 121 -8.14 -12.13 29.66
N PRO A 122 -7.41 -11.17 29.08
CA PRO A 122 -7.86 -10.47 27.89
C PRO A 122 -7.92 -11.43 26.70
N ASN A 123 -8.84 -11.20 25.78
CA ASN A 123 -8.85 -11.89 24.48
C ASN A 123 -7.57 -11.54 23.71
N LEU A 124 -7.11 -12.46 22.86
CA LEU A 124 -5.87 -12.30 22.12
C LEU A 124 -6.11 -12.28 20.62
N TYR A 125 -5.47 -11.36 19.92
CA TYR A 125 -5.24 -11.48 18.48
C TYR A 125 -4.21 -12.58 18.23
N ILE A 126 -4.56 -13.54 17.39
CA ILE A 126 -3.71 -14.67 17.01
C ILE A 126 -3.84 -14.95 15.54
N THR A 127 -2.92 -15.75 15.01
CA THR A 127 -3.11 -16.46 13.76
C THR A 127 -3.21 -17.96 14.04
N ILE A 128 -4.03 -18.65 13.26
CA ILE A 128 -4.25 -20.09 13.38
C ILE A 128 -4.02 -20.77 12.04
N ARG A 129 -3.71 -22.07 12.13
CA ARG A 129 -3.69 -22.99 10.99
C ARG A 129 -4.71 -24.11 11.26
N PHE A 130 -5.45 -24.46 10.22
CA PHE A 130 -6.36 -25.60 10.27
C PHE A 130 -5.60 -26.88 10.68
N SER A 131 -6.22 -27.71 11.52
CA SER A 131 -5.66 -28.99 11.90
C SER A 131 -6.58 -30.16 11.58
N ASP A 132 -7.85 -30.09 11.97
CA ASP A 132 -8.81 -31.19 11.79
C ASP A 132 -10.26 -30.71 11.83
N TRP A 133 -11.12 -31.43 11.13
CA TRP A 133 -12.58 -31.29 11.23
C TRP A 133 -13.25 -32.68 11.18
N SER A 134 -12.76 -33.62 11.97
CA SER A 134 -13.36 -34.96 12.08
C SER A 134 -14.63 -34.96 12.93
N GLU A 135 -14.66 -34.15 13.99
CA GLU A 135 -15.77 -34.02 14.93
C GLU A 135 -16.73 -32.87 14.55
N LYS A 136 -17.64 -32.56 15.47
CA LYS A 136 -18.63 -31.49 15.35
C LYS A 136 -17.99 -30.11 15.16
N HIS A 137 -16.88 -29.85 15.83
CA HIS A 137 -16.20 -28.55 15.81
C HIS A 137 -14.89 -28.61 15.05
N VAL A 138 -14.64 -27.57 14.26
CA VAL A 138 -13.36 -27.39 13.55
C VAL A 138 -12.25 -27.15 14.56
N ARG A 139 -11.12 -27.84 14.40
CA ARG A 139 -9.93 -27.68 15.23
C ARG A 139 -8.82 -26.95 14.46
N ALA A 140 -8.06 -26.17 15.19
CA ALA A 140 -6.89 -25.49 14.66
C ALA A 140 -5.77 -25.45 15.71
N VAL A 141 -4.58 -25.11 15.26
CA VAL A 141 -3.42 -24.81 16.11
C VAL A 141 -3.03 -23.35 15.96
N ILE A 142 -2.50 -22.76 17.03
CA ILE A 142 -1.99 -21.38 16.99
C ILE A 142 -0.69 -21.38 16.20
N SER A 143 -0.63 -20.59 15.13
CA SER A 143 0.58 -20.32 14.38
C SER A 143 1.40 -19.22 15.07
N GLN A 144 0.73 -18.15 15.50
CA GLN A 144 1.37 -17.02 16.18
C GLN A 144 0.41 -16.33 17.14
N THR A 145 0.92 -15.90 18.29
CA THR A 145 0.21 -15.01 19.21
C THR A 145 0.70 -13.58 18.97
N ILE A 146 -0.22 -12.67 18.61
CA ILE A 146 0.10 -11.26 18.35
C ILE A 146 0.07 -10.50 19.67
N GLY A 147 -1.02 -10.61 20.43
CA GLY A 147 -1.13 -10.00 21.76
C GLY A 147 -2.57 -9.63 22.15
N PRO A 148 -2.75 -8.99 23.32
CA PRO A 148 -4.06 -8.56 23.82
C PRO A 148 -4.80 -7.64 22.84
N VAL A 149 -6.14 -7.82 22.74
CA VAL A 149 -7.00 -7.08 21.79
C VAL A 149 -7.20 -5.60 22.16
N ASP A 150 -6.93 -5.22 23.39
CA ASP A 150 -7.05 -3.87 23.93
C ASP A 150 -5.84 -2.98 23.63
N VAL A 151 -4.73 -3.57 23.18
CA VAL A 151 -3.49 -2.85 22.81
C VAL A 151 -3.50 -2.49 21.32
N LEU A 152 -3.36 -1.20 21.00
CA LEU A 152 -3.42 -0.70 19.62
C LEU A 152 -2.33 -1.24 18.71
N ASP A 153 -1.10 -1.37 19.19
CA ASP A 153 0.02 -1.91 18.40
C ASP A 153 -0.27 -3.34 17.92
N ASN A 154 -0.91 -4.16 18.78
CA ASN A 154 -1.36 -5.49 18.41
C ASN A 154 -2.49 -5.45 17.36
N PHE A 155 -3.37 -4.45 17.45
CA PHE A 155 -4.41 -4.26 16.44
C PHE A 155 -3.79 -3.92 15.09
N TYR A 156 -2.77 -3.04 15.02
CA TYR A 156 -2.11 -2.70 13.76
C TYR A 156 -1.47 -3.92 13.13
N GLU A 157 -0.73 -4.70 13.90
CA GLU A 157 -0.15 -5.95 13.41
C GLU A 157 -1.22 -6.95 12.94
N TYR A 158 -2.32 -7.10 13.71
CA TYR A 158 -3.45 -7.96 13.35
C TYR A 158 -4.10 -7.53 12.02
N GLN A 159 -4.23 -6.22 11.74
CA GLN A 159 -4.77 -5.73 10.47
C GLN A 159 -3.94 -6.16 9.26
N LEU A 160 -2.62 -6.28 9.40
CA LEU A 160 -1.76 -6.78 8.33
C LEU A 160 -2.13 -8.23 7.95
N TYR A 161 -2.36 -9.09 8.95
CA TYR A 161 -2.83 -10.46 8.69
C TYR A 161 -4.25 -10.49 8.08
N CYS A 162 -5.16 -9.66 8.58
CA CYS A 162 -6.53 -9.57 8.05
C CYS A 162 -6.60 -9.14 6.57
N LYS A 163 -5.57 -8.50 6.04
CA LYS A 163 -5.48 -8.02 4.67
C LYS A 163 -4.39 -8.71 3.84
N SER A 164 -3.82 -9.80 4.36
CA SER A 164 -2.73 -10.55 3.71
C SER A 164 -1.51 -9.67 3.38
N LEU A 165 -1.20 -8.70 4.25
CA LEU A 165 -0.08 -7.76 4.11
C LEU A 165 1.13 -8.14 4.98
N ASN A 166 1.09 -9.29 5.63
CA ASN A 166 2.08 -9.75 6.61
C ASN A 166 3.32 -10.44 6.00
N SER A 167 3.65 -10.17 4.74
CA SER A 167 4.83 -10.76 4.09
C SER A 167 6.10 -10.52 4.89
N SER A 168 6.84 -11.60 5.19
CA SER A 168 8.11 -11.55 5.93
C SER A 168 9.25 -11.10 5.03
N ILE A 169 10.12 -10.22 5.54
CA ILE A 169 11.39 -9.84 4.90
C ILE A 169 12.61 -10.49 5.56
N GLN A 170 12.42 -11.44 6.47
CA GLN A 170 13.53 -12.04 7.23
C GLN A 170 14.56 -12.74 6.34
N LYS A 171 14.09 -13.51 5.35
CA LYS A 171 15.01 -14.15 4.39
C LYS A 171 15.79 -13.10 3.62
N PHE A 172 15.10 -12.10 3.08
CA PHE A 172 15.72 -11.00 2.34
C PHE A 172 16.75 -10.26 3.20
N THR A 173 16.42 -9.94 4.46
CA THR A 173 17.35 -9.31 5.41
C THR A 173 18.58 -10.18 5.67
N LYS A 174 18.39 -11.50 5.87
CA LYS A 174 19.50 -12.43 6.08
C LYS A 174 20.42 -12.51 4.86
N ASP A 175 19.85 -12.63 3.67
CA ASP A 175 20.60 -12.73 2.43
C ASP A 175 21.35 -11.42 2.13
N THR A 176 20.72 -10.27 2.38
CA THR A 176 21.34 -8.94 2.27
C THR A 176 22.54 -8.81 3.21
N ASN A 177 22.37 -9.14 4.50
CA ASN A 177 23.46 -9.06 5.47
C ASN A 177 24.63 -10.00 5.11
N LYS A 178 24.32 -11.18 4.55
CA LYS A 178 25.32 -12.11 4.05
C LYS A 178 26.08 -11.54 2.84
N ALA A 179 25.37 -10.91 1.89
CA ALA A 179 25.97 -10.34 0.68
C ALA A 179 26.85 -9.12 0.99
N ILE A 180 26.46 -8.28 1.95
CA ILE A 180 27.26 -7.13 2.39
C ILE A 180 28.49 -7.58 3.21
N GLY A 181 28.42 -8.78 3.84
CA GLY A 181 29.46 -9.26 4.74
C GLY A 181 29.42 -8.58 6.12
N PHE A 182 30.32 -9.02 7.01
CA PHE A 182 30.37 -8.56 8.41
C PHE A 182 30.92 -7.13 8.61
N GLN A 183 31.18 -6.37 7.54
CA GLN A 183 31.76 -5.03 7.63
C GLN A 183 30.74 -3.93 7.94
N ALA A 184 29.45 -4.24 8.01
CA ALA A 184 28.32 -3.30 8.08
C ALA A 184 28.11 -2.59 9.44
N GLY A 185 29.11 -2.44 10.26
CA GLY A 185 28.98 -1.80 11.57
C GLY A 185 29.45 -0.34 11.68
N LYS A 186 30.12 0.21 10.67
CA LYS A 186 30.70 1.57 10.71
C LYS A 186 30.30 2.37 9.47
N SER A 187 29.84 3.60 9.64
CA SER A 187 29.42 4.51 8.56
C SER A 187 30.50 4.68 7.45
N ALA A 188 31.77 4.75 7.84
CA ALA A 188 32.88 4.82 6.90
C ALA A 188 33.03 3.56 6.01
N ALA A 189 32.61 2.40 6.51
CA ALA A 189 32.64 1.14 5.76
C ALA A 189 31.56 1.12 4.65
N HIS A 190 30.42 1.81 4.84
CA HIS A 190 29.35 1.88 3.83
C HIS A 190 29.77 2.70 2.62
N ASP A 191 30.45 3.82 2.80
CA ASP A 191 30.91 4.68 1.70
C ASP A 191 31.98 3.95 0.86
N THR A 192 32.97 3.34 1.52
CA THR A 192 33.99 2.52 0.83
C THR A 192 33.35 1.36 0.06
N PHE A 193 32.32 0.74 0.62
CA PHE A 193 31.60 -0.35 -0.03
C PHE A 193 30.89 0.14 -1.31
N ILE A 194 30.17 1.29 -1.26
CA ILE A 194 29.54 1.89 -2.42
C ILE A 194 30.57 2.22 -3.50
N GLU A 195 31.68 2.87 -3.13
CA GLU A 195 32.76 3.23 -4.03
C GLU A 195 33.39 1.99 -4.70
N THR A 196 33.51 0.89 -3.95
CA THR A 196 34.01 -0.38 -4.51
C THR A 196 33.05 -0.99 -5.52
N ILE A 197 31.74 -0.98 -5.24
CA ILE A 197 30.72 -1.50 -6.18
C ILE A 197 30.74 -0.73 -7.49
N VAL A 198 30.93 0.58 -7.44
CA VAL A 198 30.86 1.44 -8.64
C VAL A 198 32.20 1.66 -9.31
N SER A 199 33.33 1.29 -8.70
CA SER A 199 34.67 1.47 -9.28
C SER A 199 34.86 0.79 -10.64
N ASN A 200 34.12 -0.29 -10.90
CA ASN A 200 34.16 -1.03 -12.17
C ASN A 200 33.08 -0.58 -13.16
N LYS A 201 32.27 0.45 -12.81
CA LYS A 201 31.17 0.97 -13.62
C LYS A 201 31.51 2.38 -14.08
N GLN A 202 31.13 2.73 -15.31
CA GLN A 202 31.28 4.09 -15.85
C GLN A 202 30.20 5.03 -15.30
N ILE A 203 30.25 5.30 -13.98
CA ILE A 203 29.28 6.15 -13.30
C ILE A 203 29.90 7.51 -13.00
N GLU A 204 29.21 8.59 -13.39
CA GLU A 204 29.64 9.97 -13.18
C GLU A 204 29.67 10.30 -11.67
N SER A 205 30.74 10.97 -11.21
CA SER A 205 30.81 11.46 -9.83
C SER A 205 30.35 12.92 -9.76
N ARG A 206 29.33 13.19 -8.93
CA ARG A 206 28.80 14.52 -8.64
C ARG A 206 28.90 14.88 -7.16
N THR A 207 29.89 14.35 -6.47
CA THR A 207 30.12 14.60 -5.02
C THR A 207 30.43 16.06 -4.70
N ASN A 208 30.82 16.87 -5.70
CA ASN A 208 31.13 18.30 -5.57
C ASN A 208 29.94 19.22 -5.89
N HIS A 209 28.76 18.67 -6.25
CA HIS A 209 27.56 19.46 -6.45
C HIS A 209 26.92 19.80 -5.11
N ASN A 210 26.27 20.97 -5.00
CA ASN A 210 25.50 21.31 -3.83
C ASN A 210 24.12 20.63 -3.92
N ILE A 211 24.00 19.44 -3.35
CA ILE A 211 22.82 18.57 -3.43
C ILE A 211 22.13 18.57 -2.06
N PHE A 212 20.80 18.73 -2.05
CA PHE A 212 20.00 18.68 -0.84
C PHE A 212 18.70 17.92 -1.05
N SER A 213 18.15 17.32 0.01
CA SER A 213 16.81 16.76 0.02
C SER A 213 15.85 17.57 0.88
N ILE A 214 14.54 17.40 0.70
CA ILE A 214 13.49 18.06 1.49
C ILE A 214 12.43 17.02 1.81
N ASP A 215 12.31 16.64 3.08
CA ASP A 215 11.51 15.50 3.52
C ASP A 215 10.67 15.81 4.76
N PRO A 216 9.69 14.94 5.13
CA PRO A 216 9.02 15.02 6.40
C PRO A 216 9.99 14.87 7.59
N ALA A 217 9.67 15.50 8.73
CA ALA A 217 10.40 15.26 9.97
C ALA A 217 10.41 13.74 10.30
N ASN A 218 11.55 13.25 10.81
CA ASN A 218 11.78 11.84 11.16
C ASN A 218 11.86 10.85 9.97
N SER A 219 12.03 11.34 8.74
CA SER A 219 12.36 10.48 7.59
C SER A 219 13.75 9.88 7.74
N ASN A 220 13.91 8.60 7.33
CA ASN A 220 15.19 7.90 7.27
C ASN A 220 15.46 7.29 5.89
N ASP A 221 14.44 7.19 5.07
CA ASP A 221 14.44 6.62 3.71
C ASP A 221 14.26 7.76 2.70
N PHE A 222 15.36 8.47 2.41
CA PHE A 222 15.40 9.58 1.46
C PHE A 222 15.48 9.05 0.04
N ASP A 223 14.36 9.13 -0.68
CA ASP A 223 14.26 8.66 -2.07
C ASP A 223 14.77 9.68 -3.09
N ASP A 224 14.64 10.99 -2.83
CA ASP A 224 14.89 12.07 -3.77
C ASP A 224 15.75 13.20 -3.19
N ALA A 225 16.50 13.86 -4.08
CA ALA A 225 17.30 15.03 -3.77
C ALA A 225 17.39 15.94 -5.00
N PHE A 226 17.85 17.17 -4.80
CA PHE A 226 17.86 18.21 -5.83
C PHE A 226 19.17 18.99 -5.83
N SER A 227 19.56 19.49 -7.01
CA SER A 227 20.53 20.58 -7.12
C SER A 227 20.13 21.53 -8.24
N ILE A 228 20.49 22.79 -8.09
CA ILE A 228 20.29 23.80 -9.10
C ILE A 228 21.59 24.59 -9.29
N LYS A 229 21.97 24.83 -10.54
CA LYS A 229 23.19 25.53 -10.88
C LYS A 229 22.95 26.50 -12.02
N VAL A 230 23.43 27.71 -11.88
CA VAL A 230 23.53 28.68 -12.99
C VAL A 230 24.69 28.27 -13.88
N LEU A 231 24.45 28.00 -15.14
CA LEU A 231 25.46 27.66 -16.11
C LEU A 231 26.00 28.92 -16.77
N ASP A 232 25.10 29.82 -17.19
CA ASP A 232 25.36 31.12 -17.76
C ASP A 232 24.21 32.10 -17.48
N ASP A 233 24.25 33.32 -18.03
CA ASP A 233 23.21 34.33 -17.76
C ASP A 233 21.80 33.91 -18.14
N ASN A 234 21.66 33.01 -19.12
CA ASN A 234 20.37 32.58 -19.68
C ASN A 234 19.97 31.16 -19.29
N THR A 235 20.89 30.33 -18.79
CA THR A 235 20.67 28.88 -18.64
C THR A 235 20.89 28.41 -17.22
N LEU A 236 19.94 27.61 -16.71
CA LEU A 236 19.99 26.89 -15.44
C LEU A 236 20.08 25.39 -15.72
N LEU A 237 20.83 24.69 -14.88
CA LEU A 237 20.81 23.23 -14.78
C LEU A 237 20.07 22.87 -13.49
N LEU A 238 18.89 22.27 -13.61
CA LEU A 238 18.15 21.65 -12.52
C LEU A 238 18.31 20.14 -12.59
N SER A 239 18.84 19.51 -11.54
CA SER A 239 19.02 18.08 -11.46
C SER A 239 18.10 17.49 -10.40
N ILE A 240 17.36 16.44 -10.76
CA ILE A 240 16.52 15.64 -9.88
C ILE A 240 17.19 14.29 -9.70
N TYR A 241 17.55 13.95 -8.46
CA TYR A 241 18.24 12.72 -8.10
C TYR A 241 17.26 11.77 -7.41
N ILE A 242 17.20 10.52 -7.87
CA ILE A 242 16.41 9.46 -7.25
C ILE A 242 17.36 8.35 -6.80
N ALA A 243 17.15 7.84 -5.59
CA ALA A 243 17.95 6.73 -5.06
C ALA A 243 18.02 5.55 -6.05
N ASN A 244 19.21 5.17 -6.48
CA ASN A 244 19.37 4.09 -7.46
C ASN A 244 19.49 2.73 -6.74
N VAL A 245 18.34 2.15 -6.41
CA VAL A 245 18.25 0.85 -5.74
C VAL A 245 18.73 -0.29 -6.65
N THR A 246 18.55 -0.15 -7.97
CA THR A 246 18.85 -1.21 -8.94
C THR A 246 20.31 -1.60 -8.97
N ILE A 247 21.22 -0.62 -8.91
CA ILE A 247 22.66 -0.86 -8.93
C ILE A 247 23.08 -1.74 -7.75
N LEU A 248 22.58 -1.46 -6.54
CA LEU A 248 22.92 -2.22 -5.35
C LEU A 248 22.27 -3.59 -5.33
N MET A 249 21.00 -3.70 -5.72
CA MET A 249 20.29 -4.97 -5.81
C MET A 249 20.98 -5.92 -6.79
N ASP A 250 21.46 -5.38 -7.91
CA ASP A 250 22.14 -6.14 -8.96
C ASP A 250 23.54 -6.57 -8.52
N ALA A 251 24.36 -5.64 -8.03
CA ALA A 251 25.70 -5.90 -7.58
C ALA A 251 25.77 -6.92 -6.41
N LEU A 252 24.76 -6.93 -5.57
CA LEU A 252 24.62 -7.86 -4.44
C LEU A 252 23.86 -9.15 -4.81
N ASN A 253 23.40 -9.28 -6.04
CA ASN A 253 22.59 -10.40 -6.54
C ASN A 253 21.39 -10.73 -5.63
N LEU A 254 20.59 -9.72 -5.28
CA LEU A 254 19.51 -9.82 -4.31
C LEU A 254 18.11 -10.00 -4.92
N TRP A 255 17.98 -10.03 -6.24
CA TRP A 255 16.68 -10.09 -6.92
C TRP A 255 15.83 -11.32 -6.53
N SER A 256 16.47 -12.48 -6.39
CA SER A 256 15.82 -13.72 -5.98
C SER A 256 15.41 -13.75 -4.50
N SER A 257 16.02 -12.89 -3.68
CA SER A 257 15.75 -12.79 -2.24
C SER A 257 14.64 -11.83 -1.91
N PHE A 258 14.18 -11.01 -2.87
CA PHE A 258 13.13 -10.01 -2.68
C PHE A 258 11.84 -10.64 -2.18
N SER A 259 11.24 -10.03 -1.16
CA SER A 259 10.00 -10.52 -0.53
C SER A 259 8.75 -10.21 -1.39
N GLU A 260 7.60 -10.74 -0.98
CA GLU A 260 6.31 -10.39 -1.59
C GLU A 260 5.75 -9.03 -1.06
N ARG A 261 6.52 -8.27 -0.28
CA ARG A 261 6.13 -6.95 0.21
C ARG A 261 6.38 -5.90 -0.87
N ILE A 262 5.30 -5.44 -1.49
CA ILE A 262 5.35 -4.55 -2.67
C ILE A 262 5.48 -3.05 -2.35
N SER A 263 5.34 -2.69 -1.08
CA SER A 263 5.55 -1.31 -0.62
C SER A 263 5.85 -1.28 0.87
N THR A 264 6.57 -0.26 1.31
CA THR A 264 6.66 0.09 2.72
C THR A 264 5.27 0.46 3.25
N ILE A 265 4.92 -0.06 4.43
CA ILE A 265 3.64 0.21 5.10
C ILE A 265 3.94 1.08 6.32
N TYR A 266 3.38 2.29 6.35
CA TYR A 266 3.55 3.24 7.45
C TYR A 266 2.37 3.12 8.40
N LEU A 267 2.59 2.61 9.61
CA LEU A 267 1.59 2.51 10.66
C LEU A 267 2.02 3.36 11.85
N PRO A 268 1.08 3.76 12.73
CA PRO A 268 1.39 4.66 13.83
C PRO A 268 2.49 4.17 14.78
N ASP A 269 2.57 2.87 15.03
CA ASP A 269 3.60 2.25 15.89
C ASP A 269 4.99 2.24 15.23
N LYS A 270 5.08 1.84 13.95
CA LYS A 270 6.35 1.75 13.20
C LYS A 270 6.09 1.52 11.71
N LYS A 271 7.09 1.82 10.89
CA LYS A 271 7.08 1.43 9.46
C LYS A 271 7.42 -0.07 9.30
N ARG A 272 6.81 -0.69 8.28
CA ARG A 272 7.16 -2.05 7.81
C ARG A 272 7.81 -1.87 6.44
N PRO A 273 9.15 -1.83 6.35
CA PRO A 273 9.85 -1.48 5.14
C PRO A 273 9.71 -2.55 4.05
N MET A 274 9.74 -2.13 2.79
CA MET A 274 9.77 -3.00 1.61
C MET A 274 11.13 -3.69 1.48
N LEU A 275 12.19 -2.93 1.61
CA LEU A 275 13.57 -3.40 1.61
C LEU A 275 14.08 -3.61 3.04
N PRO A 276 15.08 -4.48 3.27
CA PRO A 276 15.80 -4.53 4.54
C PRO A 276 16.31 -3.15 4.96
N THR A 277 16.26 -2.84 6.25
CA THR A 277 16.65 -1.51 6.77
C THR A 277 18.08 -1.09 6.42
N ILE A 278 18.99 -2.05 6.29
CA ILE A 278 20.35 -1.78 5.81
C ILE A 278 20.38 -1.23 4.37
N LEU A 279 19.41 -1.63 3.53
CA LEU A 279 19.23 -1.06 2.20
C LEU A 279 18.41 0.22 2.27
N SER A 280 17.20 0.17 2.86
CA SER A 280 16.25 1.30 2.81
C SER A 280 16.73 2.52 3.58
N ASP A 281 17.34 2.33 4.74
CA ASP A 281 17.66 3.42 5.67
C ASP A 281 19.16 3.79 5.65
N CYS A 282 20.00 2.97 4.97
CA CYS A 282 21.45 3.19 4.92
C CYS A 282 21.99 3.27 3.49
N LEU A 283 22.13 2.13 2.80
CA LEU A 283 22.89 2.08 1.54
C LEU A 283 22.20 2.75 0.35
N CYS A 284 20.87 2.68 0.26
CA CYS A 284 20.12 3.31 -0.84
C CYS A 284 19.63 4.72 -0.46
N SER A 285 19.38 5.00 0.82
CA SER A 285 18.87 6.31 1.27
C SER A 285 19.86 7.43 0.99
N LEU A 286 19.41 8.51 0.36
CA LEU A 286 20.21 9.67 0.00
C LEU A 286 20.52 10.53 1.24
N GLN A 287 21.19 9.92 2.22
CA GLN A 287 21.59 10.57 3.46
C GLN A 287 22.72 11.56 3.24
N SER A 288 22.67 12.68 3.99
CA SER A 288 23.71 13.71 3.95
C SER A 288 25.08 13.16 4.35
N LYS A 289 26.13 13.71 3.75
CA LYS A 289 27.55 13.41 4.03
C LYS A 289 27.99 11.99 3.68
N SER A 290 27.17 11.24 2.96
CA SER A 290 27.47 9.85 2.56
C SER A 290 27.38 9.70 1.03
N SER A 291 28.29 8.91 0.45
CA SER A 291 28.30 8.60 -0.98
C SER A 291 27.15 7.65 -1.32
N ARG A 292 26.33 7.97 -2.32
CA ARG A 292 25.16 7.17 -2.72
C ARG A 292 25.02 7.11 -4.23
N CYS A 293 24.50 5.98 -4.72
CA CYS A 293 24.12 5.84 -6.12
C CYS A 293 22.78 6.53 -6.37
N ALA A 294 22.73 7.39 -7.38
CA ALA A 294 21.51 8.08 -7.79
C ALA A 294 21.26 7.92 -9.29
N PHE A 295 19.99 7.79 -9.66
CA PHE A 295 19.47 7.93 -11.00
C PHE A 295 19.02 9.38 -11.17
N VAL A 296 19.47 10.04 -12.22
CA VAL A 296 19.40 11.50 -12.33
C VAL A 296 18.69 11.90 -13.60
N LEU A 297 17.80 12.90 -13.48
CA LEU A 297 17.25 13.67 -14.59
C LEU A 297 17.79 15.09 -14.52
N ASP A 298 18.58 15.47 -15.51
CA ASP A 298 19.06 16.83 -15.74
C ASP A 298 18.12 17.57 -16.68
N LEU A 299 17.70 18.75 -16.26
CA LEU A 299 16.87 19.67 -17.05
C LEU A 299 17.66 20.95 -17.30
N MET A 300 17.98 21.23 -18.57
CA MET A 300 18.46 22.55 -18.98
C MET A 300 17.27 23.48 -19.18
N ILE A 301 17.23 24.56 -18.43
CA ILE A 301 16.09 25.47 -18.36
C ILE A 301 16.54 26.88 -18.75
N GLU A 302 15.79 27.51 -19.63
CA GLU A 302 15.97 28.93 -19.93
C GLU A 302 15.48 29.77 -18.75
N ARG A 303 16.37 30.57 -18.17
CA ARG A 303 16.16 31.29 -16.91
C ARG A 303 15.01 32.31 -16.97
N THR A 304 14.80 32.94 -18.15
CA THR A 304 13.78 33.98 -18.30
C THR A 304 12.40 33.40 -18.53
N SER A 305 12.23 32.44 -19.43
CA SER A 305 10.95 31.86 -19.83
C SER A 305 10.53 30.66 -18.98
N GLY A 306 11.49 29.99 -18.32
CA GLY A 306 11.24 28.71 -17.67
C GLY A 306 11.05 27.57 -18.68
N GLU A 307 11.56 27.72 -19.94
CA GLU A 307 11.47 26.64 -20.94
C GLU A 307 12.51 25.56 -20.69
N ILE A 308 12.10 24.29 -20.74
CA ILE A 308 13.02 23.15 -20.71
C ILE A 308 13.61 22.99 -22.12
N VAL A 309 14.90 23.32 -22.27
CA VAL A 309 15.62 23.28 -23.56
C VAL A 309 16.03 21.85 -23.87
N SER A 310 16.50 21.10 -22.89
CA SER A 310 16.93 19.72 -23.07
C SER A 310 16.82 18.92 -21.78
N THR A 311 16.76 17.59 -21.91
CA THR A 311 16.72 16.63 -20.81
C THR A 311 17.80 15.58 -21.02
N LYS A 312 18.44 15.15 -19.93
CA LYS A 312 19.44 14.07 -19.96
C LYS A 312 19.29 13.18 -18.73
N TYR A 313 19.34 11.88 -18.94
CA TYR A 313 19.39 10.90 -17.86
C TYR A 313 20.80 10.38 -17.66
N SER A 314 21.17 10.09 -16.42
CA SER A 314 22.46 9.47 -16.08
C SER A 314 22.39 8.73 -14.74
N ASN A 315 23.36 7.83 -14.52
CA ASN A 315 23.65 7.27 -13.20
C ASN A 315 24.83 8.04 -12.61
N CYS A 316 24.71 8.44 -11.33
CA CYS A 316 25.73 9.22 -10.65
C CYS A 316 26.03 8.68 -9.27
N ILE A 317 27.26 8.89 -8.80
CA ILE A 317 27.57 8.89 -7.37
C ILE A 317 27.41 10.33 -6.89
N ILE A 318 26.60 10.50 -5.85
CA ILE A 318 26.34 11.79 -5.24
C ILE A 318 26.69 11.79 -3.77
N ARG A 319 26.89 12.99 -3.21
CA ARG A 319 26.95 13.21 -1.77
C ARG A 319 26.02 14.36 -1.44
N VAL A 320 24.95 14.05 -0.69
CA VAL A 320 23.98 15.05 -0.25
C VAL A 320 24.61 15.93 0.84
N ASN A 321 24.51 17.23 0.71
CA ASN A 321 25.09 18.20 1.65
C ASN A 321 24.22 18.28 2.93
N LYS A 322 22.91 18.41 2.76
CA LYS A 322 21.95 18.48 3.88
C LYS A 322 20.61 17.87 3.50
N ASN A 323 20.02 17.13 4.44
CA ASN A 323 18.63 16.71 4.38
C ASN A 323 17.80 17.73 5.19
N TYR A 324 16.98 18.52 4.51
CA TYR A 324 16.10 19.51 5.12
C TYR A 324 14.74 18.92 5.45
N VAL A 325 14.10 19.50 6.46
CA VAL A 325 12.68 19.26 6.75
C VAL A 325 11.83 20.29 5.99
N TYR A 326 10.60 19.93 5.63
CA TYR A 326 9.66 20.87 5.02
C TYR A 326 9.52 22.14 5.87
N GLU A 327 9.56 23.31 5.21
CA GLU A 327 9.43 24.64 5.82
C GLU A 327 10.48 24.93 6.92
N GLU A 328 11.60 24.22 6.97
CA GLU A 328 12.69 24.47 7.90
C GLU A 328 13.29 25.87 7.64
N PRO A 329 13.55 26.68 8.69
CA PRO A 329 14.08 28.04 8.51
C PRO A 329 15.38 28.10 7.70
N ASP A 330 16.29 27.15 7.93
CA ASP A 330 17.55 27.05 7.18
C ASP A 330 17.33 26.79 5.68
N LEU A 331 16.31 25.98 5.34
CA LEU A 331 15.91 25.75 3.94
C LEU A 331 15.42 27.05 3.31
N LEU A 332 14.51 27.74 3.99
CA LEU A 332 13.88 28.96 3.49
C LEU A 332 14.90 30.11 3.33
N ALA A 333 16.02 30.08 4.05
CA ALA A 333 17.13 31.02 3.93
C ALA A 333 18.18 30.60 2.87
N SER A 334 18.10 29.37 2.33
CA SER A 334 19.06 28.85 1.36
C SER A 334 18.91 29.52 0.00
N GLY A 335 20.01 30.07 -0.53
CA GLY A 335 20.02 30.68 -1.87
C GLY A 335 19.65 29.69 -2.97
N ASP A 336 20.11 28.43 -2.88
CA ASP A 336 19.79 27.40 -3.86
C ASP A 336 18.31 27.02 -3.80
N TYR A 337 17.72 26.93 -2.61
CA TYR A 337 16.28 26.69 -2.48
C TYR A 337 15.46 27.85 -3.04
N LEU A 338 15.84 29.09 -2.77
CA LEU A 338 15.14 30.27 -3.31
C LEU A 338 15.20 30.29 -4.85
N LEU A 339 16.36 29.97 -5.43
CA LEU A 339 16.51 29.83 -6.88
C LEU A 339 15.66 28.68 -7.43
N LEU A 340 15.64 27.53 -6.72
CA LEU A 340 14.80 26.37 -7.08
C LEU A 340 13.33 26.74 -7.06
N LEU A 341 12.86 27.40 -5.99
CA LEU A 341 11.47 27.83 -5.84
C LEU A 341 11.05 28.81 -6.96
N ASP A 342 11.90 29.80 -7.29
CA ASP A 342 11.64 30.74 -8.40
C ASP A 342 11.56 30.00 -9.73
N THR A 343 12.50 29.07 -9.98
CA THR A 343 12.52 28.25 -11.19
C THR A 343 11.27 27.39 -11.31
N VAL A 344 10.87 26.70 -10.23
CA VAL A 344 9.66 25.87 -10.22
C VAL A 344 8.39 26.72 -10.39
N LYS A 345 8.34 27.93 -9.85
CA LYS A 345 7.23 28.88 -10.11
C LYS A 345 7.14 29.27 -11.60
N LYS A 346 8.26 29.46 -12.29
CA LYS A 346 8.28 29.73 -13.74
C LYS A 346 7.84 28.50 -14.54
N LEU A 347 8.40 27.33 -14.21
CA LEU A 347 8.00 26.05 -14.82
C LEU A 347 6.51 25.78 -14.67
N SER A 348 5.93 26.02 -13.48
CA SER A 348 4.51 25.76 -13.19
C SER A 348 3.54 26.66 -13.95
N LYS A 349 3.97 27.83 -14.43
CA LYS A 349 3.16 28.68 -15.32
C LYS A 349 3.03 28.07 -16.71
N LYS A 350 4.07 27.37 -17.17
CA LYS A 350 4.13 26.76 -18.52
C LYS A 350 3.62 25.32 -18.50
N TYR A 351 4.07 24.52 -17.53
CA TYR A 351 3.68 23.13 -17.33
C TYR A 351 2.80 23.06 -16.09
N ARG A 352 1.48 23.21 -16.27
CA ARG A 352 0.48 23.46 -15.21
C ARG A 352 0.08 22.21 -14.42
N TYR A 353 1.05 21.40 -13.96
CA TYR A 353 0.79 20.20 -13.17
C TYR A 353 0.31 20.49 -11.76
N ILE A 354 0.80 21.57 -11.15
CA ILE A 354 0.33 22.13 -9.89
C ILE A 354 0.10 23.63 -10.12
N SER A 355 -1.09 24.11 -9.85
CA SER A 355 -1.40 25.54 -9.92
C SER A 355 -0.85 26.24 -8.68
N ASN A 356 0.05 27.20 -8.89
CA ASN A 356 0.50 28.13 -7.84
C ASN A 356 1.34 27.49 -6.72
N VAL A 357 2.59 27.14 -7.03
CA VAL A 357 3.56 26.60 -6.06
C VAL A 357 3.95 27.66 -5.04
N LYS A 358 3.69 27.40 -3.74
CA LYS A 358 3.88 28.38 -2.64
C LYS A 358 4.91 27.94 -1.59
N ASN A 359 5.06 26.66 -1.34
CA ASN A 359 5.81 26.08 -0.22
C ASN A 359 6.74 24.95 -0.68
N SER A 360 7.60 24.48 0.22
CA SER A 360 8.60 23.46 -0.08
C SER A 360 7.97 22.10 -0.44
N HIS A 361 6.84 21.74 0.17
CA HIS A 361 6.12 20.53 -0.16
C HIS A 361 5.61 20.53 -1.62
N GLU A 362 5.07 21.67 -2.07
CA GLU A 362 4.58 21.81 -3.45
C GLU A 362 5.73 21.82 -4.47
N VAL A 363 6.90 22.36 -4.09
CA VAL A 363 8.13 22.29 -4.92
C VAL A 363 8.52 20.83 -5.15
N VAL A 364 8.66 20.05 -4.08
CA VAL A 364 9.00 18.63 -4.18
C VAL A 364 7.95 17.87 -4.99
N CYS A 365 6.66 18.06 -4.69
CA CYS A 365 5.58 17.43 -5.46
C CYS A 365 5.66 17.74 -6.95
N TYR A 366 5.93 19.00 -7.30
CA TYR A 366 6.06 19.43 -8.70
C TYR A 366 7.22 18.73 -9.41
N LEU A 367 8.39 18.67 -8.75
CA LEU A 367 9.59 18.02 -9.32
C LEU A 367 9.40 16.50 -9.46
N MET A 368 8.72 15.86 -8.50
CA MET A 368 8.37 14.44 -8.59
C MET A 368 7.42 14.17 -9.76
N ILE A 369 6.44 15.06 -9.98
CA ILE A 369 5.54 14.95 -11.14
C ILE A 369 6.32 15.09 -12.45
N LEU A 370 7.23 16.06 -12.53
CA LEU A 370 8.10 16.24 -13.69
C LEU A 370 8.94 14.98 -13.99
N MET A 371 9.64 14.46 -12.99
CA MET A 371 10.45 13.24 -13.11
C MET A 371 9.61 12.07 -13.62
N ASN A 372 8.45 11.84 -13.03
CA ASN A 372 7.53 10.77 -13.43
C ASN A 372 7.03 10.95 -14.87
N TYR A 373 6.68 12.18 -15.27
CA TYR A 373 6.18 12.48 -16.60
C TYR A 373 7.24 12.29 -17.69
N PHE A 374 8.42 12.88 -17.52
CA PHE A 374 9.50 12.73 -18.51
C PHE A 374 9.93 11.27 -18.65
N SER A 375 10.04 10.55 -17.52
CA SER A 375 10.35 9.12 -17.54
C SER A 375 9.24 8.30 -18.22
N ALA A 376 7.97 8.68 -18.06
CA ALA A 376 6.88 8.06 -18.79
C ALA A 376 6.99 8.26 -20.30
N LYS A 377 7.40 9.44 -20.75
CA LYS A 377 7.59 9.74 -22.18
C LYS A 377 8.69 8.88 -22.79
N GLU A 378 9.80 8.64 -22.08
CA GLU A 378 10.86 7.77 -22.57
C GLU A 378 10.40 6.30 -22.68
N LEU A 379 9.74 5.76 -21.65
CA LEU A 379 9.20 4.39 -21.69
C LEU A 379 8.09 4.23 -22.74
N LEU A 380 7.31 5.28 -22.99
CA LEU A 380 6.25 5.26 -24.00
C LEU A 380 6.81 5.12 -25.41
N LYS A 381 7.95 5.78 -25.73
CA LYS A 381 8.63 5.64 -27.03
C LYS A 381 8.97 4.18 -27.34
N SER A 382 9.36 3.43 -26.32
CA SER A 382 9.72 2.00 -26.43
C SER A 382 8.54 1.05 -26.17
N LYS A 383 7.34 1.57 -25.85
CA LYS A 383 6.11 0.83 -25.53
C LYS A 383 6.31 -0.21 -24.42
N VAL A 384 7.04 0.15 -23.38
CA VAL A 384 7.32 -0.73 -22.21
C VAL A 384 7.10 0.02 -20.90
N GLY A 385 6.99 -0.73 -19.77
CA GLY A 385 6.91 -0.16 -18.43
C GLY A 385 5.50 -0.22 -17.83
N ILE A 386 5.43 0.17 -16.56
CA ILE A 386 4.21 0.13 -15.76
C ILE A 386 3.68 1.55 -15.59
N PHE A 387 2.57 1.82 -16.26
CA PHE A 387 1.94 3.14 -16.26
C PHE A 387 0.90 3.27 -15.15
N ARG A 388 0.77 4.47 -14.62
CA ARG A 388 -0.27 4.84 -13.67
C ARG A 388 -1.45 5.44 -14.43
N SER A 389 -2.41 4.61 -14.74
CA SER A 389 -3.65 5.03 -15.40
C SER A 389 -4.67 5.53 -14.39
N THR A 390 -5.44 6.54 -14.80
CA THR A 390 -6.61 6.99 -14.07
C THR A 390 -7.77 7.06 -15.06
N ILE A 391 -8.64 6.04 -15.05
CA ILE A 391 -9.79 5.96 -15.96
C ILE A 391 -11.03 6.43 -15.22
N SER A 392 -11.79 7.34 -15.82
CA SER A 392 -13.06 7.80 -15.27
C SER A 392 -14.08 6.66 -15.17
N LYS A 393 -14.72 6.52 -14.01
CA LYS A 393 -15.78 5.53 -13.78
C LYS A 393 -17.05 5.85 -14.56
N LYS A 394 -17.29 7.12 -14.90
CA LYS A 394 -18.49 7.60 -15.55
C LYS A 394 -18.16 8.03 -16.98
N LYS A 395 -19.04 7.67 -17.92
CA LYS A 395 -18.98 8.23 -19.28
C LYS A 395 -19.09 9.76 -19.19
N GLU A 396 -18.51 10.49 -20.13
CA GLU A 396 -18.54 11.97 -20.15
C GLU A 396 -19.97 12.54 -20.04
N SER A 397 -20.98 11.82 -20.57
CA SER A 397 -22.40 12.16 -20.45
C SER A 397 -22.95 12.13 -19.01
N ASP A 398 -22.28 11.43 -18.08
CA ASP A 398 -22.77 11.21 -16.72
C ASP A 398 -21.95 11.99 -15.67
N LYS A 399 -21.08 12.89 -16.12
CA LYS A 399 -20.34 13.79 -15.23
C LYS A 399 -21.28 14.89 -14.75
N GLU A 400 -21.95 14.67 -13.61
CA GLU A 400 -22.60 15.76 -12.88
C GLU A 400 -21.56 16.86 -12.62
N SER A 401 -21.82 18.07 -13.11
CA SER A 401 -21.00 19.23 -12.76
C SER A 401 -21.08 19.47 -11.26
N LEU A 402 -19.92 19.49 -10.58
CA LEU A 402 -19.88 19.81 -9.16
C LEU A 402 -20.46 21.22 -8.94
N PRO A 403 -21.28 21.42 -7.89
CA PRO A 403 -21.80 22.73 -7.56
C PRO A 403 -20.67 23.75 -7.34
N ASN A 404 -20.81 24.94 -7.90
CA ASN A 404 -19.85 26.04 -7.72
C ASN A 404 -19.76 26.53 -6.26
N SER A 405 -20.72 26.15 -5.43
CA SER A 405 -20.78 26.49 -3.99
C SER A 405 -19.86 25.64 -3.12
N LEU A 406 -19.27 24.56 -3.65
CA LEU A 406 -18.38 23.71 -2.88
C LEU A 406 -17.00 24.38 -2.66
N PRO A 407 -16.42 24.28 -1.46
CA PRO A 407 -15.05 24.67 -1.22
C PRO A 407 -14.07 24.01 -2.20
N GLU A 408 -12.99 24.71 -2.54
CA GLU A 408 -12.05 24.27 -3.57
C GLU A 408 -11.38 22.92 -3.22
N ASP A 409 -11.02 22.74 -1.96
CA ASP A 409 -10.41 21.51 -1.43
C ASP A 409 -11.38 20.32 -1.47
N VAL A 410 -12.65 20.55 -1.11
CA VAL A 410 -13.73 19.55 -1.22
C VAL A 410 -13.98 19.18 -2.68
N SER A 411 -14.08 20.16 -3.57
CA SER A 411 -14.24 19.94 -5.00
C SER A 411 -13.09 19.14 -5.59
N LYS A 412 -11.84 19.48 -5.23
CA LYS A 412 -10.65 18.72 -5.62
C LYS A 412 -10.71 17.27 -5.12
N PHE A 413 -11.07 17.10 -3.84
CA PHE A 413 -11.20 15.77 -3.26
C PHE A 413 -12.25 14.91 -3.95
N ILE A 414 -13.46 15.46 -4.18
CA ILE A 414 -14.55 14.73 -4.85
C ILE A 414 -14.20 14.41 -6.30
N LYS A 415 -13.53 15.32 -7.03
CA LYS A 415 -12.99 15.03 -8.37
C LYS A 415 -12.03 13.84 -8.33
N ILE A 416 -11.11 13.81 -7.38
CA ILE A 416 -10.19 12.68 -7.17
C ILE A 416 -10.96 11.40 -6.84
N TRP A 417 -11.96 11.46 -5.99
CA TRP A 417 -12.79 10.31 -5.61
C TRP A 417 -13.61 9.77 -6.80
N ASN A 418 -14.23 10.65 -7.56
CA ASN A 418 -15.08 10.29 -8.71
C ASN A 418 -14.27 9.90 -9.94
N SER A 419 -13.07 10.47 -10.08
CA SER A 419 -12.32 10.32 -11.30
C SER A 419 -11.77 8.94 -11.47
N THR A 420 -11.53 8.14 -10.39
CA THR A 420 -10.96 6.86 -10.76
C THR A 420 -10.53 5.95 -9.62
N TYR A 421 -10.49 4.70 -9.94
CA TYR A 421 -9.48 3.79 -9.46
C TYR A 421 -8.20 4.02 -10.24
N GLY A 422 -7.28 4.81 -9.69
CA GLY A 422 -5.94 4.81 -10.24
C GLY A 422 -5.36 3.40 -10.15
N GLN A 423 -5.00 2.82 -11.27
CA GLN A 423 -4.43 1.47 -11.38
C GLN A 423 -3.09 1.52 -12.11
N TYR A 424 -2.27 0.52 -11.85
CA TYR A 424 -1.09 0.24 -12.63
C TYR A 424 -1.45 -0.68 -13.78
N ILE A 425 -0.91 -0.39 -14.95
CA ILE A 425 -1.10 -1.18 -16.17
C ILE A 425 0.25 -1.45 -16.82
N ASP A 426 0.39 -2.62 -17.41
CA ASP A 426 1.50 -2.92 -18.30
C ASP A 426 1.18 -2.40 -19.69
N ILE A 427 1.94 -1.40 -20.18
CA ILE A 427 1.66 -0.79 -21.47
C ILE A 427 1.89 -1.76 -22.64
N SER A 428 2.75 -2.76 -22.50
CA SER A 428 3.03 -3.74 -23.55
C SER A 428 1.78 -4.52 -23.98
N LEU A 429 0.78 -4.62 -23.12
CA LEU A 429 -0.51 -5.26 -23.42
C LEU A 429 -1.46 -4.37 -24.24
N PHE A 430 -1.09 -3.09 -24.48
CA PHE A 430 -1.97 -2.07 -25.07
C PHE A 430 -1.40 -1.47 -26.38
N ASN A 431 -0.50 -2.18 -27.04
CA ASN A 431 0.29 -1.67 -28.19
C ASN A 431 -0.52 -1.04 -29.35
N ASP A 432 -1.81 -1.39 -29.49
CA ASP A 432 -2.68 -0.87 -30.56
C ASP A 432 -4.02 -0.33 -30.02
N LYS A 433 -4.12 -0.05 -28.72
CA LYS A 433 -5.33 0.46 -28.09
C LYS A 433 -5.29 1.97 -27.91
N ASP A 434 -6.47 2.55 -27.76
CA ASP A 434 -6.70 3.96 -27.50
C ASP A 434 -5.79 4.49 -26.38
N PRO A 435 -5.06 5.60 -26.61
CA PRO A 435 -4.26 6.29 -25.59
C PRO A 435 -4.97 6.57 -24.28
N SER A 436 -6.30 6.66 -24.26
CA SER A 436 -7.09 6.83 -23.04
C SER A 436 -6.83 5.78 -21.95
N PHE A 437 -6.36 4.56 -22.32
CA PHE A 437 -6.08 3.50 -21.34
C PHE A 437 -4.90 3.78 -20.40
N TYR A 438 -3.91 4.54 -20.84
CA TYR A 438 -2.73 4.87 -20.04
C TYR A 438 -2.62 6.36 -19.66
N LYS A 439 -3.59 7.18 -20.08
CA LYS A 439 -3.70 8.59 -19.72
C LYS A 439 -3.91 8.76 -18.21
N HIS A 440 -3.34 9.82 -17.65
CA HIS A 440 -3.58 10.23 -16.28
C HIS A 440 -4.51 11.45 -16.26
N GLU A 441 -5.83 11.23 -16.27
CA GLU A 441 -6.84 12.28 -16.37
C GLU A 441 -6.75 13.36 -15.28
N LEU A 442 -6.41 12.96 -14.04
CA LEU A 442 -6.32 13.90 -12.91
C LEU A 442 -5.22 14.93 -13.05
N LEU A 443 -4.13 14.58 -13.71
CA LEU A 443 -3.01 15.49 -13.98
C LEU A 443 -3.07 16.07 -15.39
N ASP A 444 -4.07 15.69 -16.17
CA ASP A 444 -4.21 16.01 -17.58
C ASP A 444 -2.94 15.68 -18.39
N MET A 445 -2.41 14.48 -18.13
CA MET A 445 -1.19 13.97 -18.77
C MET A 445 -1.50 12.80 -19.68
N ASP A 446 -0.91 12.82 -20.86
CA ASP A 446 -1.01 11.75 -21.86
C ASP A 446 -0.31 10.46 -21.43
N ALA A 447 0.65 10.51 -20.49
CA ALA A 447 1.35 9.39 -19.92
C ALA A 447 1.86 9.73 -18.52
N TYR A 448 1.85 8.77 -17.59
CA TYR A 448 2.39 8.94 -16.26
C TYR A 448 2.85 7.62 -15.66
N ILE A 449 4.01 7.61 -15.02
CA ILE A 449 4.54 6.47 -14.28
C ILE A 449 4.87 6.87 -12.84
N HIS A 450 5.23 5.89 -12.03
CA HIS A 450 5.92 6.12 -10.76
C HIS A 450 7.35 5.57 -10.86
N ILE A 451 8.35 6.40 -10.54
CA ILE A 451 9.77 6.03 -10.51
C ILE A 451 10.54 6.71 -9.36
N THR A 452 9.90 7.64 -8.68
CA THR A 452 10.53 8.57 -7.72
C THR A 452 10.68 8.03 -6.30
N SER A 453 10.24 6.80 -6.02
CA SER A 453 10.32 6.22 -4.67
C SER A 453 10.67 4.73 -4.67
N PRO A 454 11.81 4.33 -5.28
CA PRO A 454 12.17 2.92 -5.46
C PRO A 454 12.58 2.22 -4.16
N ILE A 455 12.92 2.95 -3.09
CA ILE A 455 13.20 2.37 -1.77
C ILE A 455 11.93 1.80 -1.15
N ARG A 456 10.77 2.42 -1.43
CA ARG A 456 9.52 2.12 -0.73
C ARG A 456 8.36 1.67 -1.61
N ARG A 457 8.49 1.65 -2.94
CA ARG A 457 7.46 1.14 -3.87
C ARG A 457 8.07 0.26 -4.94
N LEU A 458 7.56 -0.96 -5.06
CA LEU A 458 8.04 -1.93 -6.04
C LEU A 458 7.86 -1.44 -7.49
N VAL A 459 6.76 -0.79 -7.82
CA VAL A 459 6.50 -0.29 -9.18
C VAL A 459 7.57 0.69 -9.61
N ASP A 460 8.02 1.56 -8.71
CA ASP A 460 9.10 2.51 -8.97
C ASP A 460 10.42 1.80 -9.28
N LEU A 461 10.74 0.77 -8.51
CA LEU A 461 11.92 -0.08 -8.75
C LEU A 461 11.83 -0.81 -10.10
N LEU A 462 10.65 -1.35 -10.46
CA LEU A 462 10.44 -2.02 -11.74
C LEU A 462 10.58 -1.06 -12.93
N ASN A 463 10.00 0.14 -12.82
CA ASN A 463 10.15 1.17 -13.84
C ASN A 463 11.60 1.67 -13.96
N MET A 464 12.32 1.75 -12.84
CA MET A 464 13.75 2.12 -12.87
C MET A 464 14.60 1.07 -13.58
N ILE A 465 14.36 -0.24 -13.35
CA ILE A 465 14.99 -1.33 -14.11
C ILE A 465 14.77 -1.10 -15.61
N LYS A 466 13.51 -0.89 -16.00
CA LYS A 466 13.12 -0.79 -17.41
C LYS A 466 13.67 0.46 -18.08
N LEU A 467 13.62 1.60 -17.39
CA LEU A 467 14.10 2.87 -17.94
C LEU A 467 15.62 2.85 -18.13
N GLN A 468 16.40 2.29 -17.21
CA GLN A 468 17.84 2.14 -17.36
C GLN A 468 18.21 1.26 -18.56
N GLN A 469 17.45 0.19 -18.80
CA GLN A 469 17.64 -0.67 -19.99
C GLN A 469 17.30 0.07 -21.30
N VAL A 470 16.18 0.82 -21.33
CA VAL A 470 15.75 1.57 -22.53
C VAL A 470 16.73 2.68 -22.88
N LEU A 471 17.31 3.33 -21.88
CA LEU A 471 18.26 4.43 -22.05
C LEU A 471 19.72 3.97 -22.20
N ASP A 472 19.97 2.66 -22.16
CA ASP A 472 21.33 2.06 -22.20
C ASP A 472 22.30 2.67 -21.17
N LEU A 473 21.78 2.94 -19.96
CA LEU A 473 22.58 3.55 -18.88
C LEU A 473 23.29 2.52 -18.02
N GLU A 474 22.76 1.31 -17.95
CA GLU A 474 23.31 0.21 -17.14
C GLU A 474 22.91 -1.14 -17.73
N THR A 475 23.89 -2.03 -17.87
CA THR A 475 23.64 -3.43 -18.23
C THR A 475 23.35 -4.22 -16.96
N LEU A 476 22.05 -4.38 -16.67
CA LEU A 476 21.60 -5.17 -15.52
C LEU A 476 21.66 -6.68 -15.83
N SER A 477 21.82 -7.47 -14.77
CA SER A 477 21.90 -8.93 -14.86
C SER A 477 20.61 -9.57 -15.42
N GLU A 478 20.71 -10.82 -15.88
CA GLU A 478 19.55 -11.62 -16.31
C GLU A 478 18.54 -11.77 -15.16
N SER A 479 19.02 -11.94 -13.92
CA SER A 479 18.15 -12.04 -12.73
C SER A 479 17.32 -10.77 -12.47
N ALA A 480 17.80 -9.58 -12.85
CA ALA A 480 16.99 -8.35 -12.82
C ALA A 480 15.84 -8.41 -13.86
N SER A 481 16.12 -8.95 -15.04
CA SER A 481 15.12 -9.11 -16.10
C SER A 481 14.07 -10.17 -15.72
N GLU A 482 14.48 -11.30 -15.15
CA GLU A 482 13.57 -12.32 -14.60
C GLU A 482 12.70 -11.76 -13.47
N PHE A 483 13.28 -10.96 -12.58
CA PHE A 483 12.55 -10.27 -11.52
C PHE A 483 11.48 -9.35 -12.08
N TYR A 484 11.81 -8.54 -13.09
CA TYR A 484 10.84 -7.68 -13.77
C TYR A 484 9.71 -8.51 -14.39
N MET A 485 10.03 -9.57 -15.14
CA MET A 485 9.03 -10.43 -15.80
C MET A 485 8.12 -11.14 -14.79
N LYS A 486 8.65 -11.60 -13.67
CA LYS A 486 7.86 -12.18 -12.57
C LYS A 486 6.81 -11.20 -12.04
N TRP A 487 7.17 -9.94 -11.84
CA TRP A 487 6.30 -8.96 -11.22
C TRP A 487 5.32 -8.31 -12.18
N ILE A 488 5.68 -8.15 -13.44
CA ILE A 488 4.76 -7.62 -14.45
C ILE A 488 3.53 -8.54 -14.64
N GLN A 489 3.72 -9.86 -14.54
CA GLN A 489 2.63 -10.82 -14.56
C GLN A 489 1.71 -10.74 -13.34
N LYS A 490 2.14 -10.10 -12.26
CA LYS A 490 1.40 -9.92 -11.01
C LYS A 490 0.82 -8.52 -10.85
N ILE A 491 0.57 -7.77 -11.93
CA ILE A 491 0.12 -6.37 -11.87
C ILE A 491 -1.21 -6.22 -11.09
N ASP A 492 -2.12 -7.18 -11.25
CA ASP A 492 -3.40 -7.19 -10.53
C ASP A 492 -3.20 -7.38 -9.02
N TYR A 493 -2.27 -8.26 -8.63
CA TYR A 493 -1.88 -8.42 -7.23
C TYR A 493 -1.31 -7.11 -6.67
N ILE A 494 -0.44 -6.42 -7.42
CA ILE A 494 0.11 -5.11 -7.04
C ILE A 494 -1.04 -4.11 -6.82
N ASN A 495 -1.98 -4.01 -7.75
CA ASN A 495 -3.12 -3.11 -7.67
C ASN A 495 -4.01 -3.37 -6.45
N VAL A 496 -4.35 -4.63 -6.20
CA VAL A 496 -5.18 -5.04 -5.05
C VAL A 496 -4.46 -4.74 -3.74
N THR A 497 -3.19 -5.11 -3.65
CA THR A 497 -2.36 -4.95 -2.44
C THR A 497 -2.11 -3.48 -2.11
N MET A 498 -1.81 -2.63 -3.11
CA MET A 498 -1.65 -1.18 -2.90
C MET A 498 -2.92 -0.52 -2.34
N ARG A 499 -4.10 -0.94 -2.82
CA ARG A 499 -5.38 -0.47 -2.26
C ARG A 499 -5.58 -0.93 -0.82
N ALA A 500 -5.21 -2.17 -0.52
CA ALA A 500 -5.29 -2.72 0.83
C ALA A 500 -4.34 -2.01 1.81
N ILE A 501 -3.09 -1.74 1.40
CA ILE A 501 -2.11 -0.98 2.18
C ILE A 501 -2.66 0.41 2.53
N ARG A 502 -3.12 1.17 1.53
CA ARG A 502 -3.65 2.51 1.75
C ARG A 502 -4.83 2.50 2.74
N ARG A 503 -5.73 1.52 2.59
CA ARG A 503 -6.87 1.39 3.48
C ARG A 503 -6.44 1.10 4.92
N VAL A 504 -5.51 0.16 5.11
CA VAL A 504 -5.00 -0.18 6.46
C VAL A 504 -4.30 1.01 7.10
N GLN A 505 -3.45 1.73 6.35
CA GLN A 505 -2.78 2.92 6.86
C GLN A 505 -3.79 3.98 7.33
N ASN A 506 -4.79 4.30 6.49
CA ASN A 506 -5.81 5.28 6.84
C ASN A 506 -6.64 4.86 8.06
N ASP A 507 -7.10 3.59 8.09
CA ASP A 507 -7.91 3.06 9.19
C ASP A 507 -7.12 3.07 10.53
N CYS A 508 -5.83 2.69 10.49
CA CYS A 508 -4.97 2.66 11.68
C CYS A 508 -4.61 4.08 12.16
N THR A 509 -4.25 5.00 11.24
CA THR A 509 -3.94 6.38 11.59
C THR A 509 -5.14 7.09 12.22
N LEU A 510 -6.33 6.92 11.64
CA LEU A 510 -7.54 7.50 12.19
C LEU A 510 -7.84 6.97 13.60
N LEU A 511 -7.70 5.65 13.79
CA LEU A 511 -7.93 5.03 15.09
C LEU A 511 -6.92 5.51 16.14
N ASP A 512 -5.64 5.61 15.76
CA ASP A 512 -4.57 6.12 16.62
C ASP A 512 -4.83 7.58 17.04
N THR A 513 -5.11 8.45 16.07
CA THR A 513 -5.42 9.86 16.32
C THR A 513 -6.61 10.01 17.28
N SER A 514 -7.66 9.21 17.06
CA SER A 514 -8.87 9.27 17.91
C SER A 514 -8.66 8.66 19.29
N ALA A 515 -7.78 7.69 19.45
CA ALA A 515 -7.46 7.09 20.74
C ALA A 515 -6.54 7.96 21.60
N ASN A 516 -5.57 8.63 20.96
CA ASN A 516 -4.57 9.46 21.63
C ASN A 516 -5.05 10.91 21.85
N ASN A 517 -6.05 11.36 21.07
CA ASN A 517 -6.62 12.69 21.17
C ASN A 517 -8.16 12.62 21.28
N LEU A 518 -8.65 12.52 22.52
CA LEU A 518 -10.09 12.46 22.80
C LEU A 518 -10.85 13.71 22.34
N SER A 519 -10.17 14.85 22.17
CA SER A 519 -10.81 16.07 21.64
C SER A 519 -11.37 15.83 20.23
N VAL A 520 -10.73 15.01 19.42
CA VAL A 520 -11.19 14.62 18.07
C VAL A 520 -12.57 13.96 18.11
N LEU A 521 -12.88 13.18 19.13
CA LEU A 521 -14.19 12.55 19.31
C LEU A 521 -15.25 13.51 19.88
N ASN A 522 -14.83 14.61 20.50
CA ASN A 522 -15.74 15.60 21.11
C ASN A 522 -16.07 16.75 20.19
N CYS A 523 -15.29 16.98 19.14
CA CYS A 523 -15.53 18.03 18.16
C CYS A 523 -16.68 17.67 17.20
N ILE A 524 -17.32 18.72 16.69
CA ILE A 524 -18.28 18.65 15.59
C ILE A 524 -17.56 19.12 14.34
N TYR A 525 -17.69 18.38 13.25
CA TYR A 525 -17.01 18.61 11.99
C TYR A 525 -18.02 18.89 10.89
N ASP A 526 -17.75 19.87 10.06
CA ASP A 526 -18.48 20.03 8.81
C ASP A 526 -18.05 18.95 7.81
N GLY A 527 -19.02 18.30 7.18
CA GLY A 527 -18.77 17.24 6.22
C GLY A 527 -19.70 17.30 5.01
N TYR A 528 -19.22 16.80 3.90
CA TYR A 528 -19.95 16.80 2.62
C TYR A 528 -20.27 15.38 2.23
N CYS A 529 -21.58 15.08 2.01
CA CYS A 529 -22.01 13.77 1.58
C CYS A 529 -22.05 13.67 0.05
N PHE A 530 -21.69 12.49 -0.48
CA PHE A 530 -21.73 12.21 -1.93
C PHE A 530 -21.76 10.69 -2.17
N ASP A 531 -21.78 10.26 -3.41
CA ASP A 531 -21.82 8.84 -3.82
C ASP A 531 -23.01 8.10 -3.19
N LYS A 532 -24.20 8.72 -3.29
CA LYS A 532 -25.47 8.21 -2.76
C LYS A 532 -25.84 6.87 -3.35
N LEU A 533 -26.16 5.92 -2.49
CA LEU A 533 -26.64 4.60 -2.86
C LEU A 533 -27.96 4.30 -2.13
N ALA A 534 -29.04 4.14 -2.87
CA ALA A 534 -30.29 3.62 -2.32
C ALA A 534 -30.18 2.11 -2.12
N ARG A 535 -30.49 1.65 -0.91
CA ARG A 535 -30.42 0.24 -0.54
C ARG A 535 -31.79 -0.42 -0.64
N SER A 536 -31.81 -1.73 -0.79
CA SER A 536 -33.05 -2.53 -0.85
C SER A 536 -33.85 -2.55 0.46
N ASP A 537 -33.20 -2.18 1.59
CA ASP A 537 -33.83 -2.09 2.91
C ASP A 537 -34.46 -0.71 3.19
N GLY A 538 -34.55 0.18 2.21
CA GLY A 538 -35.12 1.52 2.31
C GLY A 538 -34.21 2.55 2.98
N LEU A 539 -32.96 2.20 3.25
CA LEU A 539 -31.95 3.11 3.77
C LEU A 539 -31.10 3.70 2.64
N PHE A 540 -30.50 4.85 2.91
CA PHE A 540 -29.56 5.52 2.00
C PHE A 540 -28.14 5.43 2.58
N GLN A 541 -27.19 5.05 1.75
CA GLN A 541 -25.78 5.04 2.08
C GLN A 541 -25.07 6.17 1.37
N TYR A 542 -24.20 6.88 2.07
CA TYR A 542 -23.38 7.97 1.56
C TYR A 542 -21.93 7.78 1.94
N ILE A 543 -21.04 8.36 1.16
CA ILE A 543 -19.69 8.68 1.57
C ILE A 543 -19.71 10.11 2.10
N VAL A 544 -19.11 10.33 3.25
CA VAL A 544 -18.93 11.68 3.83
C VAL A 544 -17.45 11.98 3.86
N TYR A 545 -17.07 13.13 3.35
CA TYR A 545 -15.74 13.69 3.47
C TYR A 545 -15.71 14.78 4.54
N LEU A 546 -14.75 14.66 5.48
CA LEU A 546 -14.47 15.64 6.52
C LEU A 546 -13.16 16.37 6.15
N PRO A 547 -13.22 17.62 5.65
CA PRO A 547 -12.03 18.34 5.19
C PRO A 547 -10.98 18.56 6.27
N GLU A 548 -11.39 18.94 7.48
CA GLU A 548 -10.49 19.20 8.60
C GLU A 548 -9.64 17.99 8.99
N LEU A 549 -10.21 16.79 8.90
CA LEU A 549 -9.53 15.52 9.20
C LEU A 549 -8.94 14.85 7.95
N LYS A 550 -9.19 15.40 6.77
CA LYS A 550 -8.83 14.81 5.46
C LYS A 550 -9.23 13.35 5.32
N MET A 551 -10.39 13.00 5.87
CA MET A 551 -10.87 11.62 5.95
C MET A 551 -12.23 11.43 5.29
N THR A 552 -12.48 10.17 4.89
CA THR A 552 -13.81 9.73 4.45
C THR A 552 -14.34 8.63 5.36
N SER A 553 -15.65 8.64 5.53
CA SER A 553 -16.35 7.54 6.21
C SER A 553 -17.69 7.25 5.53
N LYS A 554 -18.16 6.02 5.66
CA LYS A 554 -19.51 5.64 5.21
C LYS A 554 -20.53 5.89 6.30
N ILE A 555 -21.66 6.47 5.93
CA ILE A 555 -22.85 6.51 6.78
C ILE A 555 -24.02 5.80 6.11
N THR A 556 -24.93 5.29 6.91
CA THR A 556 -26.20 4.72 6.44
C THR A 556 -27.31 5.34 7.28
N VAL A 557 -28.24 6.02 6.62
CA VAL A 557 -29.30 6.81 7.27
C VAL A 557 -30.64 6.57 6.57
N ARG A 558 -31.72 6.91 7.27
CA ARG A 558 -33.09 6.87 6.70
C ARG A 558 -33.40 8.11 5.88
N GLU A 559 -32.76 9.23 6.22
CA GLU A 559 -32.96 10.52 5.56
C GLU A 559 -32.39 10.49 4.15
N ASN A 560 -33.16 11.00 3.22
CA ASN A 560 -32.78 11.14 1.83
C ASN A 560 -32.11 12.50 1.62
N MET A 561 -30.78 12.54 1.77
CA MET A 561 -29.97 13.75 1.56
C MET A 561 -29.60 13.91 0.09
N GLU A 562 -29.35 15.14 -0.34
CA GLU A 562 -28.82 15.41 -1.68
C GLU A 562 -27.30 15.22 -1.72
N ASN A 563 -26.77 14.84 -2.89
CA ASN A 563 -25.32 14.78 -3.08
C ASN A 563 -24.73 16.19 -2.91
N TYR A 564 -23.58 16.24 -2.26
CA TYR A 564 -22.81 17.46 -1.97
C TYR A 564 -23.41 18.36 -0.89
N GLU A 565 -24.44 17.91 -0.20
CA GLU A 565 -25.00 18.61 0.95
C GLU A 565 -23.99 18.63 2.11
N SER A 566 -23.83 19.81 2.73
CA SER A 566 -23.01 19.99 3.93
C SER A 566 -23.84 19.72 5.18
N ARG A 567 -23.31 18.93 6.09
CA ARG A 567 -23.91 18.63 7.39
C ARG A 567 -22.84 18.56 8.47
N GLN A 568 -23.28 18.66 9.70
CA GLN A 568 -22.42 18.50 10.88
C GLN A 568 -22.38 17.05 11.33
N TYR A 569 -21.17 16.58 11.64
CA TYR A 569 -20.89 15.21 12.03
C TYR A 569 -20.07 15.13 13.32
N LYS A 570 -20.30 14.08 14.08
CA LYS A 570 -19.48 13.71 15.23
C LYS A 570 -18.92 12.31 15.03
N LEU A 571 -17.68 12.11 15.52
CA LEU A 571 -17.01 10.81 15.48
C LEU A 571 -17.34 9.99 16.73
N PHE A 572 -17.56 8.69 16.56
CA PHE A 572 -17.73 7.72 17.62
C PHE A 572 -16.76 6.58 17.47
N MET A 573 -16.07 6.26 18.55
CA MET A 573 -15.31 5.02 18.64
C MET A 573 -16.15 3.96 19.34
N PHE A 574 -16.27 2.78 18.74
CA PHE A 574 -17.01 1.65 19.29
C PHE A 574 -16.25 0.34 19.07
N ASN A 575 -16.49 -0.63 19.95
CA ASN A 575 -15.99 -1.98 19.81
C ASN A 575 -16.98 -2.80 18.98
N ASN A 576 -16.52 -3.34 17.87
CA ASN A 576 -17.32 -4.30 17.11
C ASN A 576 -17.23 -5.66 17.82
N GLU A 577 -18.30 -6.08 18.46
CA GLU A 577 -18.34 -7.31 19.28
C GLU A 577 -18.14 -8.59 18.46
N GLU A 578 -18.57 -8.61 17.19
CA GLU A 578 -18.40 -9.77 16.32
C GLU A 578 -16.95 -9.98 15.87
N LYS A 579 -16.19 -8.89 15.72
CA LYS A 579 -14.82 -8.90 15.20
C LYS A 579 -13.78 -8.52 16.23
N PHE A 580 -14.19 -8.14 17.42
CA PHE A 580 -13.31 -7.65 18.50
C PHE A 580 -12.35 -6.53 18.03
N LYS A 581 -12.87 -5.64 17.19
CA LYS A 581 -12.12 -4.53 16.60
C LYS A 581 -12.71 -3.19 17.02
N ARG A 582 -11.84 -2.25 17.35
CA ARG A 582 -12.24 -0.86 17.49
C ARG A 582 -12.52 -0.29 16.11
N LYS A 583 -13.57 0.48 15.98
CA LYS A 583 -13.95 1.19 14.75
C LYS A 583 -14.44 2.58 15.07
N ILE A 584 -14.23 3.47 14.11
CA ILE A 584 -14.77 4.82 14.16
C ILE A 584 -15.92 4.90 13.17
N ARG A 585 -16.99 5.56 13.60
CA ARG A 585 -18.16 5.86 12.77
C ARG A 585 -18.52 7.32 12.89
N LEU A 586 -19.16 7.84 11.84
CA LEU A 586 -19.79 9.16 11.83
C LEU A 586 -21.25 9.05 12.27
N GLN A 587 -21.70 10.04 13.00
CA GLN A 587 -23.11 10.33 13.26
C GLN A 587 -23.40 11.75 12.83
N ILE A 588 -24.55 11.95 12.19
CA ILE A 588 -25.08 13.28 11.90
C ILE A 588 -25.49 13.93 13.22
N VAL A 589 -25.04 15.16 13.44
CA VAL A 589 -25.53 15.98 14.54
C VAL A 589 -26.86 16.56 14.11
N SER A 590 -27.96 16.06 14.71
CA SER A 590 -29.29 16.63 14.45
C SER A 590 -29.29 18.06 14.97
N THR A 591 -29.57 19.02 14.10
CA THR A 591 -29.99 20.37 14.52
C THR A 591 -31.29 20.19 15.31
N ILE A 592 -31.23 20.39 16.64
CA ILE A 592 -32.41 20.43 17.51
C ILE A 592 -33.21 21.68 17.17
#